data_e0738a7ed947229449bccbe2b80489a7
#
_entry.id   e0738a7ed947229449bccbe2b80489a7
#
_cell.length_a   1.000
_cell.length_b   1.000
_cell.length_c   1.000
_cell.angle_alpha   90.00
_cell.angle_beta   90.00
_cell.angle_gamma   90.00
#
_symmetry.space_group_name_H-M   'P 1'
#
loop_
_entity.id
_entity.type
_entity.pdbx_description
1 polymer ?
#
loop_
_entity_poly.entity_id
_entity_poly.type
_entity_poly.pdbx_seq_one_letter_code
_entity_poly.pdbx_strand_id
1 'polypeptide(L)'
;AQMSIFEQYFYDLNQFLRIPGNNTSHSDVVNLLEEKISFFEKTGESVGGGTQLPNDLYQLQDVLWQENNEIYQVQHVDQKTYYQMRQVSLVKPTDKKLVYIRDRFGISVIGDNIKSVGVTCNYISKPPIASWTYVVVNKKALYNANAADHEHFQLHESEQTELVTRILALAGITLKDNSLFQIASSQTNSQVQQQKQ
;
A
#
# COMPACT_ATOMS: atom_id res chain seq x y z
N ALA A 1 12.70 -1.86 8.29
CA ALA A 1 13.35 -1.26 7.11
C ALA A 1 12.38 -1.21 5.91
N GLN A 2 11.95 -2.36 5.35
CA GLN A 2 11.09 -2.41 4.16
C GLN A 2 9.83 -1.53 4.28
N MET A 3 9.06 -1.68 5.34
CA MET A 3 7.84 -0.88 5.57
C MET A 3 8.12 0.62 5.68
N SER A 4 9.25 1.00 6.25
CA SER A 4 9.66 2.41 6.35
C SER A 4 10.00 3.03 4.99
N ILE A 5 10.60 2.25 4.06
CA ILE A 5 10.85 2.70 2.68
C ILE A 5 9.52 2.82 1.92
N PHE A 6 8.65 1.83 2.06
CA PHE A 6 7.33 1.85 1.44
C PHE A 6 6.49 3.06 1.87
N GLU A 7 6.43 3.39 3.16
CA GLU A 7 5.72 4.57 3.66
C GLU A 7 6.34 5.89 3.19
N GLN A 8 7.66 5.90 2.98
CA GLN A 8 8.37 7.07 2.48
C GLN A 8 7.94 7.45 1.06
N TYR A 9 7.62 6.49 0.18
CA TYR A 9 7.12 6.80 -1.17
C TYR A 9 5.89 7.69 -1.15
N PHE A 10 4.94 7.40 -0.25
CA PHE A 10 3.72 8.22 -0.13
C PHE A 10 4.01 9.60 0.47
N TYR A 11 4.93 9.65 1.42
CA TYR A 11 5.34 10.93 2.00
C TYR A 11 5.99 11.82 0.94
N ASP A 12 6.93 11.28 0.19
CA ASP A 12 7.67 12.02 -0.84
C ASP A 12 6.73 12.44 -1.98
N LEU A 13 5.86 11.55 -2.45
CA LEU A 13 4.85 11.88 -3.45
C LEU A 13 3.95 13.04 -2.99
N ASN A 14 3.42 12.97 -1.77
CA ASN A 14 2.62 14.05 -1.20
C ASN A 14 3.39 15.36 -1.06
N GLN A 15 4.68 15.29 -0.71
CA GLN A 15 5.53 16.49 -0.60
C GLN A 15 5.71 17.15 -1.97
N PHE A 16 6.03 16.37 -3.00
CA PHE A 16 6.20 16.89 -4.37
C PHE A 16 4.90 17.47 -4.94
N LEU A 17 3.76 16.84 -4.73
CA LEU A 17 2.47 17.33 -5.19
C LEU A 17 2.03 18.64 -4.52
N ARG A 18 2.55 18.96 -3.32
CA ARG A 18 2.21 20.17 -2.56
C ARG A 18 3.12 21.36 -2.83
N ILE A 19 4.22 21.20 -3.56
CA ILE A 19 5.14 22.30 -3.88
C ILE A 19 4.46 23.25 -4.88
N PRO A 20 4.22 24.52 -4.53
CA PRO A 20 3.59 25.49 -5.43
C PRO A 20 4.49 25.76 -6.64
N GLY A 21 3.93 25.80 -7.83
CA GLY A 21 4.64 26.13 -9.07
C GLY A 21 5.36 24.96 -9.72
N ASN A 22 5.30 23.76 -9.16
CA ASN A 22 5.82 22.56 -9.81
C ASN A 22 4.84 22.07 -10.89
N ASN A 23 5.33 21.92 -12.12
CA ASN A 23 4.55 21.27 -13.16
C ASN A 23 4.64 19.75 -12.97
N THR A 24 3.74 19.19 -12.16
CA THR A 24 3.74 17.78 -11.75
C THR A 24 3.50 16.82 -12.92
N SER A 25 2.88 17.31 -14.00
CA SER A 25 2.53 16.46 -15.16
C SER A 25 3.73 15.96 -15.98
N HIS A 26 4.93 16.52 -15.76
CA HIS A 26 6.16 16.16 -16.46
C HIS A 26 7.37 15.98 -15.53
N SER A 27 7.10 15.78 -14.22
CA SER A 27 8.18 15.57 -13.27
C SER A 27 8.65 14.11 -13.31
N ASP A 28 9.87 13.87 -13.72
CA ASP A 28 10.48 12.53 -13.70
C ASP A 28 10.45 11.89 -12.31
N VAL A 29 10.54 12.70 -11.25
CA VAL A 29 10.51 12.24 -9.87
C VAL A 29 9.12 11.70 -9.50
N VAL A 30 8.05 12.40 -9.91
CA VAL A 30 6.67 11.95 -9.66
C VAL A 30 6.41 10.65 -10.40
N ASN A 31 6.77 10.57 -11.68
CA ASN A 31 6.62 9.36 -12.49
C ASN A 31 7.37 8.17 -11.87
N LEU A 32 8.60 8.39 -11.39
CA LEU A 32 9.39 7.35 -10.72
C LEU A 32 8.75 6.89 -9.39
N LEU A 33 8.19 7.81 -8.61
CA LEU A 33 7.49 7.47 -7.36
C LEU A 33 6.18 6.71 -7.65
N GLU A 34 5.44 7.12 -8.66
CA GLU A 34 4.24 6.41 -9.12
C GLU A 34 4.58 5.00 -9.61
N GLU A 35 5.68 4.83 -10.36
CA GLU A 35 6.18 3.51 -10.79
C GLU A 35 6.51 2.62 -9.58
N LYS A 36 7.19 3.15 -8.55
CA LYS A 36 7.49 2.42 -7.32
C LYS A 36 6.24 2.01 -6.55
N ILE A 37 5.20 2.87 -6.52
CA ILE A 37 3.93 2.60 -5.87
C ILE A 37 3.13 1.58 -6.67
N SER A 38 3.12 1.67 -8.01
CA SER A 38 2.37 0.75 -8.87
C SER A 38 2.75 -0.72 -8.71
N PHE A 39 3.99 -0.98 -8.27
CA PHE A 39 4.44 -2.32 -7.92
C PHE A 39 3.58 -3.00 -6.83
N PHE A 40 2.94 -2.21 -5.98
CA PHE A 40 2.08 -2.68 -4.89
C PHE A 40 0.58 -2.59 -5.21
N GLU A 41 0.22 -2.08 -6.38
CA GLU A 41 -1.17 -1.96 -6.78
C GLU A 41 -1.74 -3.32 -7.19
N LYS A 42 -2.90 -3.62 -6.62
CA LYS A 42 -3.71 -4.79 -6.96
C LYS A 42 -5.06 -4.33 -7.46
N THR A 43 -5.48 -4.86 -8.59
CA THR A 43 -6.70 -4.47 -9.28
C THR A 43 -7.67 -5.64 -9.42
N GLY A 44 -8.96 -5.35 -9.30
CA GLY A 44 -10.02 -6.34 -9.54
C GLY A 44 -10.13 -7.43 -8.48
N GLU A 45 -9.55 -7.23 -7.29
CA GLU A 45 -9.64 -8.20 -6.21
C GLU A 45 -11.04 -8.25 -5.62
N SER A 46 -11.58 -9.46 -5.46
CA SER A 46 -12.94 -9.65 -4.94
C SER A 46 -13.01 -9.31 -3.45
N VAL A 47 -14.04 -8.56 -3.09
CA VAL A 47 -14.36 -8.28 -1.69
C VAL A 47 -15.12 -9.45 -1.10
N GLY A 48 -14.54 -10.12 -0.10
CA GLY A 48 -15.11 -11.33 0.50
C GLY A 48 -16.52 -11.09 1.07
N GLY A 49 -17.51 -11.80 0.51
CA GLY A 49 -18.92 -11.61 0.86
C GLY A 49 -19.46 -10.20 0.60
N GLY A 50 -18.79 -9.42 -0.25
CA GLY A 50 -19.16 -8.03 -0.56
C GLY A 50 -18.83 -7.02 0.55
N THR A 51 -18.19 -7.45 1.62
CA THR A 51 -17.90 -6.59 2.78
C THR A 51 -16.47 -6.68 3.27
N GLN A 52 -15.85 -7.86 3.21
CA GLN A 52 -14.53 -8.10 3.79
C GLN A 52 -13.42 -7.70 2.81
N LEU A 53 -12.62 -6.72 3.21
CA LEU A 53 -11.45 -6.26 2.47
C LEU A 53 -10.26 -7.25 2.62
N PRO A 54 -9.33 -7.28 1.66
CA PRO A 54 -8.11 -8.07 1.75
C PRO A 54 -7.28 -7.73 2.99
N ASN A 55 -6.63 -8.75 3.58
CA ASN A 55 -5.83 -8.57 4.82
C ASN A 55 -4.55 -7.75 4.60
N ASP A 56 -4.04 -7.77 3.39
CA ASP A 56 -2.83 -7.04 2.97
C ASP A 56 -3.11 -5.61 2.51
N LEU A 57 -4.35 -5.15 2.65
CA LEU A 57 -4.75 -3.80 2.26
C LEU A 57 -3.99 -2.74 3.06
N TYR A 58 -3.33 -1.83 2.35
CA TYR A 58 -2.76 -0.60 2.89
C TYR A 58 -3.68 0.60 2.64
N GLN A 59 -3.98 0.85 1.37
CA GLN A 59 -4.85 1.96 0.96
C GLN A 59 -5.85 1.50 -0.09
N LEU A 60 -7.13 1.69 0.18
CA LEU A 60 -8.21 1.45 -0.76
C LEU A 60 -8.25 2.60 -1.78
N GLN A 61 -8.22 2.27 -3.05
CA GLN A 61 -8.33 3.24 -4.15
C GLN A 61 -9.78 3.29 -4.63
N ASP A 62 -10.20 2.32 -5.43
CA ASP A 62 -11.53 2.27 -6.02
C ASP A 62 -12.30 1.04 -5.55
N VAL A 63 -13.60 1.21 -5.45
CA VAL A 63 -14.54 0.11 -5.26
C VAL A 63 -15.44 0.04 -6.48
N LEU A 64 -15.56 -1.14 -7.07
CA LEU A 64 -16.32 -1.41 -8.26
C LEU A 64 -17.37 -2.47 -7.95
N TRP A 65 -18.51 -2.36 -8.60
CA TRP A 65 -19.53 -3.39 -8.58
C TRP A 65 -19.85 -3.82 -10.01
N GLN A 66 -19.84 -5.12 -10.25
CA GLN A 66 -20.10 -5.70 -11.55
C GLN A 66 -21.43 -6.46 -11.56
N GLU A 67 -22.28 -6.12 -12.49
CA GLU A 67 -23.53 -6.83 -12.77
C GLU A 67 -23.74 -6.90 -14.29
N ASN A 68 -24.17 -8.08 -14.79
CA ASN A 68 -24.51 -8.31 -16.21
C ASN A 68 -23.46 -7.78 -17.21
N ASN A 69 -22.18 -7.92 -16.90
CA ASN A 69 -21.04 -7.43 -17.70
C ASN A 69 -20.87 -5.90 -17.72
N GLU A 70 -21.64 -5.16 -16.94
CA GLU A 70 -21.46 -3.73 -16.71
C GLU A 70 -20.71 -3.50 -15.39
N ILE A 71 -19.78 -2.53 -15.40
CA ILE A 71 -18.98 -2.17 -14.24
C ILE A 71 -19.41 -0.78 -13.78
N TYR A 72 -19.79 -0.69 -12.51
CA TYR A 72 -20.20 0.55 -11.87
C TYR A 72 -19.17 0.96 -10.83
N GLN A 73 -18.71 2.18 -10.90
CA GLN A 73 -17.86 2.76 -9.85
C GLN A 73 -18.74 3.13 -8.64
N VAL A 74 -18.28 2.74 -7.46
CA VAL A 74 -18.99 2.97 -6.20
C VAL A 74 -18.38 4.15 -5.47
N GLN A 75 -19.18 5.18 -5.16
CA GLN A 75 -18.71 6.38 -4.51
C GLN A 75 -18.53 6.19 -3.00
N HIS A 76 -17.41 6.62 -2.44
CA HIS A 76 -17.21 6.66 -1.00
C HIS A 76 -18.12 7.72 -0.36
N VAL A 77 -18.80 7.36 0.72
CA VAL A 77 -19.64 8.27 1.49
C VAL A 77 -19.49 8.00 2.97
N ASP A 78 -19.38 9.06 3.76
CA ASP A 78 -19.41 8.97 5.21
C ASP A 78 -20.78 8.53 5.73
N GLN A 79 -20.82 7.85 6.84
CA GLN A 79 -22.05 7.35 7.44
C GLN A 79 -23.08 8.47 7.68
N LYS A 80 -22.63 9.66 8.12
CA LYS A 80 -23.50 10.82 8.32
C LYS A 80 -24.13 11.27 7.00
N THR A 81 -23.35 11.41 5.95
CA THR A 81 -23.81 11.83 4.62
C THR A 81 -24.76 10.78 4.02
N TYR A 82 -24.49 9.50 4.24
CA TYR A 82 -25.40 8.43 3.81
C TYR A 82 -26.79 8.55 4.43
N TYR A 83 -26.88 8.79 5.75
CA TYR A 83 -28.18 9.00 6.41
C TYR A 83 -28.91 10.22 5.87
N GLN A 84 -28.21 11.29 5.53
CA GLN A 84 -28.82 12.47 4.89
C GLN A 84 -29.33 12.16 3.48
N MET A 85 -28.51 11.45 2.67
CA MET A 85 -28.90 11.03 1.32
C MET A 85 -30.13 10.14 1.33
N ARG A 86 -30.27 9.26 2.32
CA ARG A 86 -31.40 8.34 2.45
C ARG A 86 -32.74 9.06 2.70
N GLN A 87 -32.72 10.25 3.30
CA GLN A 87 -33.92 11.04 3.59
C GLN A 87 -34.44 11.77 2.36
N VAL A 88 -33.59 11.99 1.36
CA VAL A 88 -33.94 12.77 0.15
C VAL A 88 -34.09 11.83 -1.04
N SER A 89 -35.29 11.70 -1.56
CA SER A 89 -35.62 10.77 -2.66
C SER A 89 -34.75 10.96 -3.91
N LEU A 90 -34.39 12.21 -4.23
CA LEU A 90 -33.60 12.53 -5.43
C LEU A 90 -32.12 12.08 -5.33
N VAL A 91 -31.57 11.99 -4.12
CA VAL A 91 -30.14 11.71 -3.86
C VAL A 91 -29.94 10.31 -3.27
N LYS A 92 -31.02 9.61 -2.98
CA LYS A 92 -30.99 8.25 -2.44
C LYS A 92 -30.14 7.35 -3.34
N PRO A 93 -29.25 6.50 -2.75
CA PRO A 93 -28.51 5.50 -3.52
C PRO A 93 -29.42 4.58 -4.31
N THR A 94 -29.04 4.27 -5.52
CA THR A 94 -29.72 3.34 -6.44
C THR A 94 -28.70 2.43 -7.09
N ASP A 95 -29.13 1.39 -7.78
CA ASP A 95 -28.22 0.45 -8.46
C ASP A 95 -27.42 1.11 -9.60
N LYS A 96 -27.84 2.28 -10.08
CA LYS A 96 -27.05 3.10 -11.02
C LYS A 96 -26.13 4.12 -10.35
N LYS A 97 -26.37 4.43 -9.07
CA LYS A 97 -25.61 5.37 -8.27
C LYS A 97 -25.30 4.73 -6.92
N LEU A 98 -24.34 3.83 -6.94
CA LEU A 98 -23.92 3.08 -5.78
C LEU A 98 -23.03 3.93 -4.87
N VAL A 99 -23.17 3.69 -3.58
CA VAL A 99 -22.29 4.27 -2.56
C VAL A 99 -21.74 3.18 -1.67
N TYR A 100 -20.53 3.38 -1.13
CA TYR A 100 -20.02 2.52 -0.08
C TYR A 100 -19.68 3.30 1.17
N ILE A 101 -19.87 2.63 2.28
CA ILE A 101 -19.49 3.10 3.62
C ILE A 101 -18.37 2.19 4.10
N ARG A 102 -17.34 2.76 4.67
CA ARG A 102 -16.26 2.02 5.31
C ARG A 102 -16.50 1.94 6.81
N ASP A 103 -16.40 0.76 7.36
CA ASP A 103 -16.44 0.50 8.79
C ASP A 103 -15.18 -0.24 9.27
N ARG A 104 -15.15 -0.63 10.54
CA ARG A 104 -14.02 -1.37 11.12
C ARG A 104 -13.78 -2.72 10.47
N PHE A 105 -14.81 -3.37 9.99
CA PHE A 105 -14.76 -4.74 9.47
C PHE A 105 -14.60 -4.82 7.95
N GLY A 106 -14.79 -3.69 7.26
CA GLY A 106 -14.66 -3.64 5.81
C GLY A 106 -15.44 -2.51 5.17
N ILE A 107 -16.18 -2.85 4.12
CA ILE A 107 -17.03 -1.92 3.37
C ILE A 107 -18.43 -2.48 3.23
N SER A 108 -19.40 -1.58 3.11
CA SER A 108 -20.79 -1.93 2.76
C SER A 108 -21.20 -1.18 1.52
N VAL A 109 -21.42 -1.89 0.42
CA VAL A 109 -21.86 -1.32 -0.86
C VAL A 109 -23.39 -1.31 -0.91
N ILE A 110 -23.95 -0.14 -1.16
CA ILE A 110 -25.39 0.13 -1.06
C ILE A 110 -25.88 0.78 -2.35
N GLY A 111 -26.88 0.13 -2.94
CA GLY A 111 -27.71 0.68 -4.02
C GLY A 111 -29.18 0.74 -3.57
N ASP A 112 -30.08 0.19 -4.35
CA ASP A 112 -31.45 -0.06 -3.90
C ASP A 112 -31.47 -1.06 -2.75
N ASN A 113 -30.52 -2.02 -2.76
CA ASN A 113 -30.24 -2.98 -1.69
C ASN A 113 -28.73 -3.06 -1.42
N ILE A 114 -28.33 -3.71 -0.34
CA ILE A 114 -26.94 -4.02 -0.03
C ILE A 114 -26.42 -5.05 -1.04
N LYS A 115 -25.26 -4.76 -1.66
CA LYS A 115 -24.62 -5.63 -2.64
C LYS A 115 -23.58 -6.50 -1.95
N SER A 116 -23.77 -7.82 -2.04
CA SER A 116 -22.87 -8.82 -1.44
C SER A 116 -22.07 -9.61 -2.48
N VAL A 117 -22.43 -9.50 -3.75
CA VAL A 117 -21.81 -10.24 -4.86
C VAL A 117 -21.41 -9.28 -5.96
N GLY A 118 -20.33 -9.61 -6.66
CA GLY A 118 -19.81 -8.78 -7.75
C GLY A 118 -19.08 -7.51 -7.29
N VAL A 119 -18.77 -7.40 -6.00
CA VAL A 119 -17.99 -6.28 -5.48
C VAL A 119 -16.51 -6.60 -5.61
N THR A 120 -15.77 -5.72 -6.29
CA THR A 120 -14.31 -5.79 -6.44
C THR A 120 -13.68 -4.49 -5.98
N CYS A 121 -12.43 -4.52 -5.62
CA CYS A 121 -11.69 -3.33 -5.22
C CYS A 121 -10.31 -3.27 -5.88
N ASN A 122 -9.87 -2.05 -6.09
CA ASN A 122 -8.50 -1.71 -6.43
C ASN A 122 -7.85 -1.12 -5.19
N TYR A 123 -6.66 -1.58 -4.85
CA TYR A 123 -5.99 -1.12 -3.64
C TYR A 123 -4.48 -1.25 -3.73
N ILE A 124 -3.81 -0.53 -2.86
CA ILE A 124 -2.38 -0.68 -2.64
C ILE A 124 -2.18 -1.68 -1.49
N SER A 125 -1.43 -2.74 -1.77
CA SER A 125 -1.12 -3.78 -0.79
C SER A 125 0.08 -3.39 0.07
N LYS A 126 0.13 -3.90 1.30
CA LYS A 126 1.32 -3.84 2.13
C LYS A 126 2.35 -4.83 1.60
N PRO A 127 3.65 -4.48 1.59
CA PRO A 127 4.69 -5.46 1.32
C PRO A 127 4.65 -6.57 2.38
N PRO A 128 4.80 -7.84 1.99
CA PRO A 128 4.84 -8.97 2.92
C PRO A 128 6.04 -8.85 3.86
N ILE A 129 5.94 -9.52 5.00
CA ILE A 129 7.05 -9.56 5.95
C ILE A 129 8.09 -10.53 5.42
N ALA A 130 9.27 -10.01 5.07
CA ALA A 130 10.37 -10.85 4.62
C ALA A 130 10.80 -11.83 5.70
N SER A 131 10.97 -13.10 5.34
CA SER A 131 11.38 -14.18 6.21
C SER A 131 12.60 -14.89 5.65
N TRP A 132 13.71 -14.85 6.39
CA TRP A 132 14.91 -15.59 6.05
C TRP A 132 14.88 -16.97 6.70
N THR A 133 14.96 -18.00 5.88
CA THR A 133 14.91 -19.40 6.31
C THR A 133 16.26 -20.08 6.19
N TYR A 134 16.56 -20.97 7.12
CA TYR A 134 17.84 -21.68 7.14
C TYR A 134 17.69 -23.13 7.58
N VAL A 135 18.64 -23.95 7.16
CA VAL A 135 18.80 -25.34 7.61
C VAL A 135 20.14 -25.46 8.35
N VAL A 136 20.14 -26.14 9.47
CA VAL A 136 21.38 -26.38 10.24
C VAL A 136 22.05 -27.64 9.73
N VAL A 137 23.21 -27.49 9.09
CA VAL A 137 24.07 -28.59 8.65
C VAL A 137 25.41 -28.47 9.34
N ASN A 138 25.86 -29.51 10.03
CA ASN A 138 27.13 -29.51 10.78
C ASN A 138 27.28 -28.32 11.73
N LYS A 139 26.24 -27.97 12.47
CA LYS A 139 26.18 -26.81 13.40
C LYS A 139 26.36 -25.43 12.73
N LYS A 140 26.23 -25.36 11.41
CA LYS A 140 26.22 -24.10 10.67
C LYS A 140 24.84 -23.87 10.05
N ALA A 141 24.34 -22.66 10.18
CA ALA A 141 23.11 -22.24 9.51
C ALA A 141 23.41 -21.95 8.03
N LEU A 142 22.77 -22.68 7.14
CA LEU A 142 22.85 -22.50 5.70
C LEU A 142 21.50 -21.99 5.18
N TYR A 143 21.54 -21.00 4.31
CA TYR A 143 20.37 -20.44 3.68
C TYR A 143 19.57 -21.51 2.92
N ASN A 144 18.24 -21.51 3.11
CA ASN A 144 17.31 -22.41 2.43
C ASN A 144 16.22 -21.59 1.70
N ALA A 145 16.39 -21.43 0.39
CA ALA A 145 15.43 -20.74 -0.46
C ALA A 145 14.14 -21.53 -0.72
N ASN A 146 14.14 -22.84 -0.47
CA ASN A 146 13.01 -23.73 -0.82
C ASN A 146 12.07 -24.00 0.37
N ALA A 147 12.24 -23.30 1.48
CA ALA A 147 11.32 -23.44 2.61
C ALA A 147 9.97 -22.78 2.29
N ALA A 148 8.88 -23.39 2.78
CA ALA A 148 7.52 -22.91 2.50
C ALA A 148 7.22 -21.54 3.14
N ASP A 149 7.96 -21.16 4.16
CA ASP A 149 7.85 -19.89 4.90
C ASP A 149 8.92 -18.86 4.49
N HIS A 150 9.62 -19.14 3.39
CA HIS A 150 10.60 -18.20 2.83
C HIS A 150 9.89 -17.08 2.04
N GLU A 151 10.15 -15.83 2.43
CA GLU A 151 9.59 -14.64 1.77
C GLU A 151 10.69 -13.62 1.51
N HIS A 152 10.82 -13.21 0.26
CA HIS A 152 11.78 -12.18 -0.15
C HIS A 152 11.26 -10.77 0.18
N PHE A 153 12.18 -9.81 0.22
CA PHE A 153 11.82 -8.40 0.21
C PHE A 153 11.14 -8.06 -1.11
N GLN A 154 10.01 -7.34 -1.01
CA GLN A 154 9.27 -6.85 -2.17
C GLN A 154 9.38 -5.32 -2.19
N LEU A 155 10.38 -4.82 -2.89
CA LEU A 155 10.62 -3.40 -3.16
C LEU A 155 11.13 -3.26 -4.60
N HIS A 156 11.04 -2.04 -5.13
CA HIS A 156 11.66 -1.73 -6.42
C HIS A 156 13.16 -1.94 -6.38
N GLU A 157 13.78 -2.39 -7.48
CA GLU A 157 15.21 -2.75 -7.52
C GLU A 157 16.14 -1.59 -7.14
N SER A 158 15.75 -0.35 -7.40
CA SER A 158 16.51 0.85 -7.04
C SER A 158 16.74 1.01 -5.53
N GLU A 159 15.91 0.36 -4.71
CA GLU A 159 15.92 0.52 -3.25
C GLU A 159 16.86 -0.46 -2.52
N GLN A 160 17.57 -1.31 -3.23
CA GLN A 160 18.41 -2.34 -2.62
C GLN A 160 19.46 -1.73 -1.68
N THR A 161 20.14 -0.67 -2.11
CA THR A 161 21.19 -0.02 -1.33
C THR A 161 20.64 0.65 -0.07
N GLU A 162 19.49 1.32 -0.21
CA GLU A 162 18.82 1.96 0.91
C GLU A 162 18.29 0.95 1.91
N LEU A 163 17.72 -0.15 1.44
CA LEU A 163 17.24 -1.24 2.29
C LEU A 163 18.38 -1.82 3.14
N VAL A 164 19.54 -2.10 2.53
CA VAL A 164 20.70 -2.62 3.23
C VAL A 164 21.20 -1.64 4.31
N THR A 165 21.30 -0.36 3.97
CA THR A 165 21.74 0.67 4.92
C THR A 165 20.78 0.81 6.11
N ARG A 166 19.48 0.78 5.87
CA ARG A 166 18.47 0.83 6.93
C ARG A 166 18.46 -0.42 7.80
N ILE A 167 18.68 -1.61 7.20
CA ILE A 167 18.81 -2.85 7.97
C ILE A 167 20.04 -2.79 8.87
N LEU A 168 21.17 -2.33 8.35
CA LEU A 168 22.41 -2.19 9.14
C LEU A 168 22.27 -1.18 10.28
N ALA A 169 21.58 -0.06 10.04
CA ALA A 169 21.27 0.91 11.09
C ALA A 169 20.43 0.29 12.23
N LEU A 170 19.38 -0.45 11.88
CA LEU A 170 18.54 -1.14 12.86
C LEU A 170 19.30 -2.25 13.60
N ALA A 171 20.16 -3.00 12.90
CA ALA A 171 21.02 -4.02 13.50
C ALA A 171 22.03 -3.39 14.47
N GLY A 172 22.64 -2.25 14.11
CA GLY A 172 23.56 -1.49 14.98
C GLY A 172 22.91 -1.08 16.30
N ILE A 173 21.66 -0.59 16.25
CA ILE A 173 20.88 -0.27 17.46
C ILE A 173 20.65 -1.51 18.31
N THR A 174 20.26 -2.62 17.70
CA THR A 174 19.93 -3.87 18.39
C THR A 174 21.17 -4.47 19.06
N LEU A 175 22.32 -4.42 18.38
CA LEU A 175 23.61 -4.91 18.87
C LEU A 175 24.30 -3.92 19.81
N LYS A 176 23.76 -2.70 19.98
CA LYS A 176 24.38 -1.59 20.72
C LYS A 176 25.77 -1.22 20.17
N ASP A 177 25.98 -1.40 18.88
CA ASP A 177 27.19 -1.02 18.17
C ASP A 177 27.05 0.39 17.60
N ASN A 178 27.57 1.37 18.33
CA ASN A 178 27.50 2.78 17.94
C ASN A 178 28.26 3.07 16.64
N SER A 179 29.33 2.34 16.34
CA SER A 179 30.10 2.56 15.13
C SER A 179 29.33 2.16 13.89
N LEU A 180 28.70 1.00 13.92
CA LEU A 180 27.85 0.51 12.83
C LEU A 180 26.65 1.45 12.60
N PHE A 181 26.01 1.90 13.67
CA PHE A 181 24.89 2.83 13.59
C PHE A 181 25.30 4.19 12.99
N GLN A 182 26.45 4.76 13.41
CA GLN A 182 26.93 6.03 12.88
C GLN A 182 27.28 5.95 11.38
N ILE A 183 27.95 4.88 10.94
CA ILE A 183 28.29 4.68 9.53
C ILE A 183 27.01 4.56 8.69
N ALA A 184 26.06 3.73 9.10
CA ALA A 184 24.80 3.54 8.38
C ALA A 184 23.96 4.83 8.33
N SER A 185 23.89 5.58 9.44
CA SER A 185 23.16 6.85 9.49
C SER A 185 23.80 7.93 8.61
N SER A 186 25.12 8.01 8.55
CA SER A 186 25.83 8.96 7.68
C SER A 186 25.60 8.64 6.21
N GLN A 187 25.57 7.37 5.83
CA GLN A 187 25.27 6.91 4.49
C GLN A 187 23.83 7.24 4.07
N THR A 188 22.85 6.98 4.94
CA THR A 188 21.44 7.34 4.69
C THR A 188 21.29 8.84 4.48
N ASN A 189 21.91 9.68 5.31
CA ASN A 189 21.85 11.13 5.15
C ASN A 189 22.46 11.61 3.83
N SER A 190 23.56 11.00 3.41
CA SER A 190 24.20 11.33 2.12
C SER A 190 23.31 10.96 0.94
N GLN A 191 22.63 9.82 0.98
CA GLN A 191 21.70 9.39 -0.06
C GLN A 191 20.48 10.33 -0.13
N VAL A 192 19.89 10.70 0.98
CA VAL A 192 18.76 11.64 1.04
C VAL A 192 19.15 13.03 0.48
N GLN A 193 20.39 13.48 0.73
CA GLN A 193 20.87 14.74 0.16
C GLN A 193 21.06 14.67 -1.36
N GLN A 194 21.51 13.53 -1.89
CA GLN A 194 21.64 13.32 -3.33
C GLN A 194 20.29 13.25 -4.06
N GLN A 195 19.29 12.67 -3.42
CA GLN A 195 17.94 12.59 -3.99
C GLN A 195 17.18 13.93 -4.02
N LYS A 196 17.61 14.90 -3.20
CA LYS A 196 16.99 16.24 -3.11
C LYS A 196 17.66 17.31 -3.98
N GLN A 197 18.73 16.98 -4.67
CA GLN A 197 19.40 17.85 -5.66
C GLN A 197 18.86 17.60 -7.06
#